data_6bcca719adc567311aa6b7a11ee39e33
#
_entry.id   6bcca719adc567311aa6b7a11ee39e33
#
_cell.length_a   1.000
_cell.length_b   1.000
_cell.length_c   1.000
_cell.angle_alpha   90.00
_cell.angle_beta   90.00
_cell.angle_gamma   90.00
#
_symmetry.space_group_name_H-M   'P 1'
#
loop_
_entity.id
_entity.type
_entity.pdbx_description
1 polymer ?
#
loop_
_entity_poly.entity_id
_entity_poly.type
_entity_poly.pdbx_seq_one_letter_code
_entity_poly.pdbx_strand_id
1 'polypeptide(L)'
;FDHLDKPSVARLVADNPQLKLFCGLNTGALIKSWFPNLEVIEAAWYEQYVDGDFRLTFLPAQHWSKRGVSDGGERLWGSFMIQGDGITIYNSGDTGYARHFEEIAGFFSHIDYCMIGIGAYKPRWFMKPNHISPYDALTASTDLHARMTIPMHYGTFDLSDEPLFDPPHVFAAEAKKRGMPVIIPELGEIVKLQPIR
;
A
#
# COMPACT_ATOMS: atom_id res chain seq x y z
N PHE A 1 11.79 -1.22 9.33
CA PHE A 1 12.03 -2.66 9.43
C PHE A 1 10.76 -3.45 9.16
N ASP A 2 9.61 -2.94 9.57
CA ASP A 2 8.28 -3.53 9.48
C ASP A 2 7.74 -3.62 8.04
N HIS A 3 8.12 -2.69 7.14
CA HIS A 3 7.71 -2.70 5.72
C HIS A 3 8.80 -3.18 4.75
N LEU A 4 10.03 -3.37 5.19
CA LEU A 4 11.11 -3.94 4.39
C LEU A 4 11.98 -4.84 5.28
N ASP A 5 11.56 -6.08 5.41
CA ASP A 5 12.21 -7.09 6.25
C ASP A 5 13.18 -7.95 5.44
N LYS A 6 14.46 -7.96 5.86
CA LYS A 6 15.51 -8.71 5.15
C LYS A 6 15.27 -10.23 5.11
N PRO A 7 14.85 -10.89 6.20
CA PRO A 7 14.50 -12.31 6.16
C PRO A 7 13.39 -12.66 5.18
N SER A 8 12.33 -11.83 5.12
CA SER A 8 11.23 -12.04 4.18
C SER A 8 11.69 -11.91 2.72
N VAL A 9 12.50 -10.88 2.41
CA VAL A 9 13.07 -10.72 1.07
C VAL A 9 14.01 -11.88 0.74
N ALA A 10 14.81 -12.36 1.70
CA ALA A 10 15.71 -13.52 1.49
C ALA A 10 14.94 -14.78 1.10
N ARG A 11 13.79 -15.03 1.74
CA ARG A 11 12.92 -16.15 1.38
C ARG A 11 12.34 -16.01 -0.01
N LEU A 12 11.82 -14.82 -0.36
CA LEU A 12 11.28 -14.56 -1.70
C LEU A 12 12.33 -14.75 -2.79
N VAL A 13 13.57 -14.29 -2.56
CA VAL A 13 14.69 -14.47 -3.49
C VAL A 13 15.07 -15.95 -3.65
N ALA A 14 15.06 -16.72 -2.55
CA ALA A 14 15.36 -18.15 -2.59
C ALA A 14 14.29 -18.95 -3.33
N ASP A 15 13.02 -18.62 -3.12
CA ASP A 15 11.89 -19.31 -3.73
C ASP A 15 11.66 -18.88 -5.21
N ASN A 16 12.20 -17.72 -5.63
CA ASN A 16 11.98 -17.14 -6.95
C ASN A 16 13.30 -16.63 -7.57
N PRO A 17 14.10 -17.47 -8.27
CA PRO A 17 15.39 -17.07 -8.85
C PRO A 17 15.31 -15.94 -9.90
N GLN A 18 14.14 -15.69 -10.46
CA GLN A 18 13.88 -14.63 -11.45
C GLN A 18 13.23 -13.38 -10.83
N LEU A 19 13.22 -13.29 -9.50
CA LEU A 19 12.61 -12.17 -8.80
C LEU A 19 13.25 -10.85 -9.23
N LYS A 20 12.42 -9.88 -9.58
CA LYS A 20 12.78 -8.47 -9.72
C LYS A 20 12.11 -7.69 -8.58
N LEU A 21 12.80 -6.71 -8.04
CA LEU A 21 12.26 -5.87 -6.98
C LEU A 21 12.11 -4.44 -7.48
N PHE A 22 10.90 -3.91 -7.39
CA PHE A 22 10.58 -2.52 -7.74
C PHE A 22 10.36 -1.71 -6.46
N CYS A 23 11.02 -0.55 -6.33
CA CYS A 23 10.99 0.25 -5.12
C CYS A 23 11.21 1.75 -5.41
N GLY A 24 10.97 2.58 -4.40
CA GLY A 24 11.29 4.01 -4.48
C GLY A 24 12.79 4.29 -4.51
N LEU A 25 13.16 5.46 -5.05
CA LEU A 25 14.54 5.95 -5.17
C LEU A 25 15.32 5.82 -3.85
N ASN A 26 16.61 5.53 -3.96
CA ASN A 26 17.57 5.36 -2.88
C ASN A 26 17.33 4.11 -1.98
N THR A 27 16.40 3.23 -2.34
CA THR A 27 16.17 1.96 -1.63
C THR A 27 17.02 0.83 -2.20
N GLY A 28 17.35 0.90 -3.48
CA GLY A 28 18.07 -0.15 -4.22
C GLY A 28 19.46 -0.44 -3.66
N ALA A 29 20.22 0.58 -3.26
CA ALA A 29 21.53 0.39 -2.65
C ALA A 29 21.47 -0.46 -1.38
N LEU A 30 20.46 -0.24 -0.53
CA LEU A 30 20.23 -1.05 0.66
C LEU A 30 19.93 -2.51 0.30
N ILE A 31 19.03 -2.74 -0.65
CA ILE A 31 18.63 -4.08 -1.08
C ILE A 31 19.81 -4.81 -1.70
N LYS A 32 20.58 -4.17 -2.58
CA LYS A 32 21.79 -4.73 -3.20
C LYS A 32 22.89 -5.03 -2.18
N SER A 33 22.96 -4.31 -1.06
CA SER A 33 23.88 -4.64 0.04
C SER A 33 23.55 -5.99 0.71
N TRP A 34 22.29 -6.43 0.61
CA TRP A 34 21.83 -7.73 1.13
C TRP A 34 21.89 -8.83 0.07
N PHE A 35 21.52 -8.47 -1.16
CA PHE A 35 21.38 -9.38 -2.30
C PHE A 35 22.03 -8.77 -3.54
N PRO A 36 23.38 -8.89 -3.70
CA PRO A 36 24.13 -8.19 -4.75
C PRO A 36 23.67 -8.53 -6.17
N ASN A 37 23.13 -9.74 -6.39
CA ASN A 37 22.72 -10.25 -7.69
C ASN A 37 21.23 -10.02 -7.99
N LEU A 38 20.46 -9.46 -7.03
CA LEU A 38 19.03 -9.19 -7.24
C LEU A 38 18.85 -8.02 -8.22
N GLU A 39 18.01 -8.20 -9.23
CA GLU A 39 17.59 -7.10 -10.09
C GLU A 39 16.67 -6.16 -9.29
N VAL A 40 17.11 -4.92 -9.11
CA VAL A 40 16.36 -3.88 -8.39
C VAL A 40 16.12 -2.72 -9.32
N ILE A 41 14.88 -2.35 -9.46
CA ILE A 41 14.38 -1.24 -10.27
C ILE A 41 13.91 -0.17 -9.32
N GLU A 42 14.51 1.02 -9.39
CA GLU A 42 14.14 2.18 -8.58
C GLU A 42 13.30 3.15 -9.40
N ALA A 43 12.31 3.76 -8.77
CA ALA A 43 11.40 4.69 -9.41
C ALA A 43 11.16 5.94 -8.57
N ALA A 44 11.02 7.09 -9.23
CA ALA A 44 10.37 8.27 -8.69
C ALA A 44 8.85 8.13 -8.75
N TRP A 45 8.11 9.03 -8.09
CA TRP A 45 6.66 9.08 -8.21
C TRP A 45 6.22 9.27 -9.67
N TYR A 46 5.21 8.50 -10.09
CA TYR A 46 4.65 8.41 -11.44
C TYR A 46 5.54 7.70 -12.46
N GLU A 47 6.69 7.15 -12.06
CA GLU A 47 7.46 6.28 -12.93
C GLU A 47 6.93 4.85 -12.92
N GLN A 48 7.08 4.16 -14.06
CA GLN A 48 6.50 2.85 -14.31
C GLN A 48 7.57 1.82 -14.67
N TYR A 49 7.36 0.60 -14.19
CA TYR A 49 7.91 -0.61 -14.76
C TYR A 49 6.84 -1.29 -15.63
N VAL A 50 7.23 -1.72 -16.83
CA VAL A 50 6.32 -2.37 -17.80
C VAL A 50 6.96 -3.67 -18.26
N ASP A 51 6.18 -4.77 -18.23
CA ASP A 51 6.57 -6.08 -18.72
C ASP A 51 5.36 -6.74 -19.42
N GLY A 52 5.31 -6.70 -20.75
CA GLY A 52 4.14 -7.07 -21.51
C GLY A 52 2.92 -6.24 -21.13
N ASP A 53 1.85 -6.91 -20.71
CA ASP A 53 0.61 -6.25 -20.27
C ASP A 53 0.64 -5.85 -18.78
N PHE A 54 1.65 -6.30 -18.03
CA PHE A 54 1.81 -5.93 -16.63
C PHE A 54 2.46 -4.54 -16.51
N ARG A 55 1.90 -3.70 -15.64
CA ARG A 55 2.42 -2.37 -15.31
C ARG A 55 2.39 -2.16 -13.81
N LEU A 56 3.46 -1.60 -13.30
CA LEU A 56 3.60 -1.23 -11.91
C LEU A 56 4.07 0.23 -11.83
N THR A 57 3.20 1.11 -11.35
CA THR A 57 3.49 2.54 -11.19
C THR A 57 3.77 2.85 -9.74
N PHE A 58 4.88 3.52 -9.46
CA PHE A 58 5.17 4.06 -8.15
C PHE A 58 4.49 5.41 -7.97
N LEU A 59 3.76 5.61 -6.87
CA LEU A 59 2.88 6.75 -6.66
C LEU A 59 3.16 7.46 -5.33
N PRO A 60 2.77 8.73 -5.18
CA PRO A 60 2.93 9.44 -3.93
C PRO A 60 2.11 8.84 -2.79
N ALA A 61 2.59 9.03 -1.57
CA ALA A 61 1.88 8.78 -0.34
C ALA A 61 2.25 9.85 0.69
N GLN A 62 1.34 10.17 1.60
CA GLN A 62 1.63 11.08 2.70
C GLN A 62 2.22 10.29 3.87
N HIS A 63 3.52 10.09 3.83
CA HIS A 63 4.27 9.35 4.85
C HIS A 63 5.72 9.84 4.92
N TRP A 64 6.61 9.03 5.42
CA TRP A 64 8.06 9.27 5.50
C TRP A 64 8.80 7.93 5.46
N SER A 65 10.11 7.99 5.30
CA SER A 65 10.96 6.82 5.39
C SER A 65 12.07 7.01 6.42
N LYS A 66 12.39 5.94 7.14
CA LYS A 66 13.51 5.91 8.08
C LYS A 66 13.91 4.46 8.36
N ARG A 67 15.20 4.19 8.47
CA ARG A 67 15.69 2.87 8.87
C ARG A 67 16.75 2.96 9.98
N GLY A 68 17.61 3.95 9.93
CA GLY A 68 18.61 4.23 10.95
C GLY A 68 18.23 5.40 11.85
N VAL A 69 19.21 5.94 12.57
CA VAL A 69 19.00 7.10 13.46
C VAL A 69 19.01 8.40 12.64
N SER A 70 19.80 8.48 11.56
CA SER A 70 20.09 9.71 10.81
C SER A 70 19.57 9.72 9.37
N ASP A 71 18.89 8.67 8.89
CA ASP A 71 18.52 8.49 7.47
C ASP A 71 17.04 8.78 7.17
N GLY A 72 16.41 9.65 7.97
CA GLY A 72 15.03 10.06 7.77
C GLY A 72 14.83 10.79 6.43
N GLY A 73 13.90 10.29 5.59
CA GLY A 73 13.58 10.87 4.29
C GLY A 73 14.61 10.62 3.18
N GLU A 74 15.68 9.83 3.43
CA GLU A 74 16.69 9.55 2.39
C GLU A 74 16.19 8.62 1.28
N ARG A 75 15.20 7.77 1.58
CA ARG A 75 14.59 6.83 0.62
C ARG A 75 13.20 7.30 0.28
N LEU A 76 12.86 7.27 -0.99
CA LEU A 76 11.53 7.67 -1.42
C LEU A 76 10.51 6.61 -0.98
N TRP A 77 9.45 7.05 -0.32
CA TRP A 77 8.29 6.26 0.08
C TRP A 77 7.14 6.47 -0.90
N GLY A 78 6.15 5.59 -0.89
CA GLY A 78 5.02 5.74 -1.80
C GLY A 78 4.02 4.60 -1.75
N SER A 79 3.12 4.65 -2.69
CA SER A 79 2.08 3.69 -2.98
C SER A 79 2.27 3.09 -4.36
N PHE A 80 1.42 2.15 -4.76
CA PHE A 80 1.55 1.46 -6.04
C PHE A 80 0.23 1.38 -6.77
N MET A 81 0.28 1.55 -8.10
CA MET A 81 -0.78 1.09 -9.00
C MET A 81 -0.28 -0.14 -9.75
N ILE A 82 -1.02 -1.23 -9.63
CA ILE A 82 -0.72 -2.53 -10.23
C ILE A 82 -1.77 -2.80 -11.30
N GLN A 83 -1.35 -3.00 -12.55
CA GLN A 83 -2.23 -3.25 -13.67
C GLN A 83 -1.79 -4.51 -14.41
N GLY A 84 -2.71 -5.42 -14.67
CA GLY A 84 -2.48 -6.67 -15.40
C GLY A 84 -3.74 -7.51 -15.47
N ASP A 85 -3.84 -8.39 -16.44
CA ASP A 85 -5.00 -9.28 -16.65
C ASP A 85 -6.35 -8.55 -16.65
N GLY A 86 -6.36 -7.29 -17.11
CA GLY A 86 -7.56 -6.45 -17.14
C GLY A 86 -8.01 -5.94 -15.76
N ILE A 87 -7.19 -6.02 -14.73
CA ILE A 87 -7.45 -5.55 -13.38
C ILE A 87 -6.52 -4.40 -13.04
N THR A 88 -7.05 -3.38 -12.38
CA THR A 88 -6.29 -2.24 -11.83
C THR A 88 -6.45 -2.20 -10.32
N ILE A 89 -5.34 -2.32 -9.60
CA ILE A 89 -5.29 -2.35 -8.14
C ILE A 89 -4.43 -1.19 -7.64
N TYR A 90 -4.99 -0.36 -6.79
CA TYR A 90 -4.22 0.60 -6.00
C TYR A 90 -3.85 -0.03 -4.65
N ASN A 91 -2.58 0.05 -4.27
CA ASN A 91 -2.08 -0.32 -2.95
C ASN A 91 -1.49 0.91 -2.28
N SER A 92 -2.10 1.36 -1.18
CA SER A 92 -1.72 2.61 -0.52
C SER A 92 -0.34 2.60 0.14
N GLY A 93 0.20 1.42 0.49
CA GLY A 93 1.22 1.37 1.52
C GLY A 93 0.74 2.08 2.79
N ASP A 94 1.67 2.61 3.58
CA ASP A 94 1.35 3.48 4.70
C ASP A 94 1.19 4.92 4.22
N THR A 95 0.10 5.55 4.65
CA THR A 95 -0.20 6.93 4.26
C THR A 95 -1.15 7.61 5.23
N GLY A 96 -1.00 8.91 5.41
CA GLY A 96 -2.06 9.78 5.88
C GLY A 96 -3.06 10.10 4.76
N TYR A 97 -4.23 10.63 5.12
CA TYR A 97 -5.20 11.13 4.15
C TYR A 97 -4.81 12.53 3.66
N ALA A 98 -4.65 12.69 2.33
CA ALA A 98 -4.33 13.96 1.69
C ALA A 98 -4.78 14.01 0.21
N ARG A 99 -4.53 15.12 -0.45
CA ARG A 99 -4.96 15.39 -1.84
C ARG A 99 -4.37 14.44 -2.89
N HIS A 100 -3.31 13.71 -2.56
CA HIS A 100 -2.70 12.78 -3.51
C HIS A 100 -3.68 11.70 -4.01
N PHE A 101 -4.74 11.36 -3.28
CA PHE A 101 -5.76 10.43 -3.75
C PHE A 101 -6.54 10.99 -4.95
N GLU A 102 -6.99 12.26 -4.86
CA GLU A 102 -7.64 12.96 -5.97
C GLU A 102 -6.70 13.16 -7.16
N GLU A 103 -5.42 13.47 -6.88
CA GLU A 103 -4.39 13.64 -7.91
C GLU A 103 -4.14 12.31 -8.66
N ILE A 104 -4.01 11.19 -7.94
CA ILE A 104 -3.87 9.86 -8.53
C ILE A 104 -5.08 9.50 -9.39
N ALA A 105 -6.30 9.77 -8.92
CA ALA A 105 -7.52 9.55 -9.68
C ALA A 105 -7.54 10.29 -11.02
N GLY A 106 -6.87 11.45 -11.11
CA GLY A 106 -6.72 12.20 -12.35
C GLY A 106 -5.87 11.49 -13.42
N PHE A 107 -5.00 10.55 -13.01
CA PHE A 107 -4.14 9.80 -13.93
C PHE A 107 -4.71 8.43 -14.30
N PHE A 108 -5.58 7.85 -13.48
CA PHE A 108 -6.13 6.52 -13.66
C PHE A 108 -7.64 6.57 -13.77
N SER A 109 -8.15 6.36 -14.97
CA SER A 109 -9.59 6.44 -15.27
C SER A 109 -10.42 5.29 -14.68
N HIS A 110 -9.74 4.22 -14.21
CA HIS A 110 -10.37 3.01 -13.71
C HIS A 110 -9.51 2.35 -12.65
N ILE A 111 -10.07 2.15 -11.46
CA ILE A 111 -9.47 1.40 -10.36
C ILE A 111 -10.49 0.37 -9.88
N ASP A 112 -10.20 -0.92 -10.08
CA ASP A 112 -11.09 -1.98 -9.63
C ASP A 112 -11.04 -2.15 -8.12
N TYR A 113 -9.84 -2.17 -7.56
CA TYR A 113 -9.60 -2.44 -6.15
C TYR A 113 -8.69 -1.41 -5.51
N CYS A 114 -9.12 -0.89 -4.38
CA CYS A 114 -8.31 -0.05 -3.50
C CYS A 114 -7.92 -0.85 -2.26
N MET A 115 -6.67 -1.30 -2.19
CA MET A 115 -6.07 -1.90 -0.98
C MET A 115 -5.51 -0.77 -0.13
N ILE A 116 -6.08 -0.56 1.07
CA ILE A 116 -5.79 0.64 1.86
C ILE A 116 -5.64 0.33 3.35
N GLY A 117 -4.64 0.95 3.98
CA GLY A 117 -4.41 0.84 5.42
C GLY A 117 -5.60 1.35 6.23
N ILE A 118 -5.89 0.70 7.37
CA ILE A 118 -6.94 1.11 8.30
C ILE A 118 -6.52 1.07 9.77
N GLY A 119 -5.32 0.57 10.06
CA GLY A 119 -4.76 0.45 11.42
C GLY A 119 -3.78 1.56 11.78
N ALA A 120 -3.32 1.55 13.02
CA ALA A 120 -2.42 2.54 13.60
C ALA A 120 -2.97 3.98 13.52
N TYR A 121 -4.28 4.18 13.79
CA TYR A 121 -4.94 5.46 13.58
C TYR A 121 -5.24 6.25 14.86
N LYS A 122 -5.09 5.67 16.05
CA LYS A 122 -5.25 6.36 17.34
C LYS A 122 -3.91 6.56 18.05
N PRO A 123 -3.71 7.68 18.78
CA PRO A 123 -4.62 8.82 18.86
C PRO A 123 -4.57 9.66 17.58
N ARG A 124 -5.72 10.14 17.11
CA ARG A 124 -5.81 10.84 15.79
C ARG A 124 -4.93 12.07 15.68
N TRP A 125 -4.76 12.83 16.77
CA TRP A 125 -3.94 14.05 16.75
C TRP A 125 -2.47 13.79 16.41
N PHE A 126 -1.97 12.59 16.71
CA PHE A 126 -0.60 12.16 16.44
C PHE A 126 -0.48 11.32 15.16
N MET A 127 -1.41 10.38 14.96
CA MET A 127 -1.32 9.39 13.87
C MET A 127 -1.81 9.93 12.52
N LYS A 128 -2.77 10.87 12.51
CA LYS A 128 -3.40 11.38 11.29
C LYS A 128 -2.45 11.82 10.16
N PRO A 129 -1.28 12.44 10.43
CA PRO A 129 -0.37 12.84 9.36
C PRO A 129 0.21 11.67 8.57
N ASN A 130 0.30 10.48 9.18
CA ASN A 130 1.02 9.34 8.61
C ASN A 130 0.14 8.10 8.42
N HIS A 131 -0.97 7.98 9.15
CA HIS A 131 -1.86 6.83 9.13
C HIS A 131 -3.31 7.25 8.96
N ILE A 132 -3.97 6.57 8.03
CA ILE A 132 -5.37 6.80 7.69
C ILE A 132 -6.28 6.01 8.65
N SER A 133 -7.42 6.57 9.02
CA SER A 133 -8.42 5.87 9.82
C SER A 133 -9.36 5.05 8.92
N PRO A 134 -10.12 4.08 9.47
CA PRO A 134 -11.16 3.40 8.72
C PRO A 134 -12.14 4.34 8.01
N TYR A 135 -12.46 5.48 8.62
CA TYR A 135 -13.34 6.51 8.03
C TYR A 135 -12.69 7.21 6.84
N ASP A 136 -11.44 7.63 7.01
CA ASP A 136 -10.68 8.32 5.96
C ASP A 136 -10.33 7.36 4.81
N ALA A 137 -10.12 6.07 5.09
CA ALA A 137 -9.85 5.05 4.08
C ALA A 137 -11.01 4.89 3.08
N LEU A 138 -12.24 4.89 3.56
CA LEU A 138 -13.43 4.88 2.70
C LEU A 138 -13.56 6.18 1.91
N THR A 139 -13.21 7.32 2.50
CA THR A 139 -13.19 8.59 1.78
C THR A 139 -12.14 8.59 0.67
N ALA A 140 -10.90 8.14 0.97
CA ALA A 140 -9.83 8.01 0.00
C ALA A 140 -10.19 7.06 -1.17
N SER A 141 -10.88 5.95 -0.87
CA SER A 141 -11.39 5.05 -1.90
C SER A 141 -12.43 5.72 -2.81
N THR A 142 -13.25 6.60 -2.25
CA THR A 142 -14.20 7.41 -3.02
C THR A 142 -13.48 8.42 -3.91
N ASP A 143 -12.46 9.13 -3.37
CA ASP A 143 -11.66 10.10 -4.11
C ASP A 143 -10.89 9.46 -5.26
N LEU A 144 -10.43 8.21 -5.08
CA LEU A 144 -9.81 7.37 -6.10
C LEU A 144 -10.79 6.84 -7.14
N HIS A 145 -12.09 7.01 -6.95
CA HIS A 145 -13.15 6.39 -7.76
C HIS A 145 -13.01 4.85 -7.86
N ALA A 146 -12.49 4.23 -6.80
CA ALA A 146 -12.31 2.79 -6.76
C ALA A 146 -13.65 2.06 -6.63
N ARG A 147 -13.80 0.94 -7.34
CA ARG A 147 -15.05 0.17 -7.36
C ARG A 147 -15.22 -0.73 -6.14
N MET A 148 -14.12 -1.19 -5.55
CA MET A 148 -14.10 -2.08 -4.39
C MET A 148 -12.98 -1.69 -3.45
N THR A 149 -13.21 -1.70 -2.14
CA THR A 149 -12.16 -1.40 -1.15
C THR A 149 -11.81 -2.64 -0.35
N ILE A 150 -10.51 -2.88 -0.17
CA ILE A 150 -9.95 -3.98 0.61
C ILE A 150 -9.10 -3.37 1.73
N PRO A 151 -9.47 -3.55 3.01
CA PRO A 151 -8.70 -3.01 4.11
C PRO A 151 -7.43 -3.85 4.35
N MET A 152 -6.34 -3.19 4.72
CA MET A 152 -5.08 -3.82 5.13
C MET A 152 -4.45 -3.08 6.31
N HIS A 153 -3.25 -3.46 6.73
CA HIS A 153 -2.46 -2.79 7.77
C HIS A 153 -3.16 -2.78 9.15
N TYR A 154 -3.64 -3.96 9.60
CA TYR A 154 -4.23 -4.16 10.94
C TYR A 154 -3.96 -5.58 11.43
N GLY A 155 -4.15 -5.81 12.71
CA GLY A 155 -4.16 -7.16 13.30
C GLY A 155 -2.78 -7.82 13.50
N THR A 156 -1.66 -7.14 13.24
CA THR A 156 -0.31 -7.73 13.32
C THR A 156 0.52 -7.20 14.48
N PHE A 157 0.62 -5.89 14.62
CA PHE A 157 1.42 -5.24 15.65
C PHE A 157 0.55 -4.29 16.51
N ASP A 158 0.74 -4.32 17.80
CA ASP A 158 0.10 -3.41 18.75
C ASP A 158 1.00 -2.15 18.89
N LEU A 159 0.82 -1.19 17.98
CA LEU A 159 1.66 0.02 17.85
C LEU A 159 0.87 1.32 18.08
N SER A 160 -0.38 1.24 18.50
CA SER A 160 -1.30 2.38 18.61
C SER A 160 -2.36 2.17 19.68
N ASP A 161 -3.16 3.19 19.97
CA ASP A 161 -4.11 3.17 21.10
C ASP A 161 -5.43 2.43 20.77
N GLU A 162 -5.71 2.09 19.51
CA GLU A 162 -6.89 1.27 19.22
C GLU A 162 -6.63 -0.22 19.49
N PRO A 163 -7.66 -0.97 19.92
CA PRO A 163 -7.54 -2.43 20.04
C PRO A 163 -7.16 -3.07 18.70
N LEU A 164 -6.24 -4.03 18.71
CA LEU A 164 -5.60 -4.62 17.53
C LEU A 164 -6.59 -5.08 16.43
N PHE A 165 -7.75 -5.59 16.81
CA PHE A 165 -8.78 -6.07 15.89
C PHE A 165 -10.01 -5.14 15.77
N ASP A 166 -9.97 -3.93 16.34
CA ASP A 166 -11.05 -2.93 16.21
C ASP A 166 -11.15 -2.35 14.78
N PRO A 167 -10.04 -2.05 14.06
CA PRO A 167 -10.09 -1.40 12.76
C PRO A 167 -11.00 -2.06 11.72
N PRO A 168 -10.99 -3.39 11.48
CA PRO A 168 -11.87 -4.02 10.50
C PRO A 168 -13.35 -3.96 10.89
N HIS A 169 -13.68 -3.99 12.18
CA HIS A 169 -15.06 -3.84 12.64
C HIS A 169 -15.61 -2.43 12.41
N VAL A 170 -14.80 -1.41 12.72
CA VAL A 170 -15.13 0.00 12.45
C VAL A 170 -15.28 0.23 10.95
N PHE A 171 -14.35 -0.31 10.15
CA PHE A 171 -14.37 -0.20 8.69
C PHE A 171 -15.63 -0.84 8.10
N ALA A 172 -15.97 -2.07 8.50
CA ALA A 172 -17.17 -2.77 8.02
C ALA A 172 -18.46 -2.02 8.36
N ALA A 173 -18.57 -1.52 9.59
CA ALA A 173 -19.74 -0.77 10.05
C ALA A 173 -19.91 0.53 9.25
N GLU A 174 -18.83 1.28 9.03
CA GLU A 174 -18.90 2.54 8.28
C GLU A 174 -19.10 2.30 6.77
N ALA A 175 -18.49 1.28 6.18
CA ALA A 175 -18.74 0.89 4.79
C ALA A 175 -20.21 0.55 4.55
N LYS A 176 -20.81 -0.25 5.45
CA LYS A 176 -22.24 -0.57 5.41
C LYS A 176 -23.11 0.69 5.48
N LYS A 177 -22.79 1.61 6.39
CA LYS A 177 -23.52 2.88 6.55
C LYS A 177 -23.47 3.74 5.30
N ARG A 178 -22.31 3.77 4.61
CA ARG A 178 -22.10 4.52 3.35
C ARG A 178 -22.59 3.77 2.10
N GLY A 179 -22.99 2.50 2.21
CA GLY A 179 -23.36 1.67 1.08
C GLY A 179 -22.18 1.38 0.13
N MET A 180 -20.95 1.38 0.66
CA MET A 180 -19.73 1.16 -0.14
C MET A 180 -19.41 -0.33 -0.29
N PRO A 181 -19.06 -0.80 -1.50
CA PRO A 181 -18.63 -2.17 -1.71
C PRO A 181 -17.25 -2.42 -1.13
N VAL A 182 -17.14 -3.45 -0.29
CA VAL A 182 -15.88 -3.82 0.38
C VAL A 182 -15.70 -5.34 0.40
N ILE A 183 -14.45 -5.78 0.36
CA ILE A 183 -14.05 -7.16 0.67
C ILE A 183 -13.15 -7.09 1.90
N ILE A 184 -13.52 -7.79 2.97
CA ILE A 184 -12.74 -7.84 4.21
C ILE A 184 -12.31 -9.29 4.41
N PRO A 185 -11.12 -9.68 3.89
CA PRO A 185 -10.64 -11.05 4.01
C PRO A 185 -10.30 -11.41 5.46
N GLU A 186 -10.46 -12.67 5.81
CA GLU A 186 -9.83 -13.22 7.01
C GLU A 186 -8.30 -13.27 6.83
N LEU A 187 -7.56 -13.22 7.94
CA LEU A 187 -6.10 -13.33 7.89
C LEU A 187 -5.67 -14.68 7.29
N GLY A 188 -4.93 -14.60 6.17
CA GLY A 188 -4.50 -15.78 5.42
C GLY A 188 -5.50 -16.30 4.38
N GLU A 189 -6.65 -15.67 4.23
CA GLU A 189 -7.62 -16.00 3.18
C GLU A 189 -7.08 -15.63 1.79
N ILE A 190 -7.30 -16.51 0.81
CA ILE A 190 -6.99 -16.25 -0.59
C ILE A 190 -8.24 -15.74 -1.29
N VAL A 191 -8.22 -14.48 -1.67
CA VAL A 191 -9.29 -13.84 -2.45
C VAL A 191 -8.91 -13.79 -3.93
N LYS A 192 -9.75 -14.36 -4.79
CA LYS A 192 -9.58 -14.26 -6.25
C LYS A 192 -10.23 -12.97 -6.74
N LEU A 193 -9.41 -12.05 -7.20
CA LEU A 193 -9.87 -10.81 -7.82
C LEU A 193 -10.22 -11.05 -9.29
N GLN A 194 -11.20 -10.32 -9.80
CA GLN A 194 -11.66 -10.35 -11.19
C GLN A 194 -11.87 -8.92 -11.69
N PRO A 195 -11.76 -8.67 -13.02
CA PRO A 195 -12.11 -7.37 -13.58
C PRO A 195 -13.55 -6.98 -13.20
N ILE A 196 -13.73 -5.78 -12.68
CA ILE A 196 -15.05 -5.24 -12.33
C ILE A 196 -15.55 -4.42 -13.53
N ARG A 197 -16.64 -4.84 -14.17
CA ARG A 197 -17.26 -4.18 -15.33
C ARG A 197 -18.19 -3.04 -14.94
#